data_0148379db81c61f9a2f6957b96751bfa
#
_entry.id   0148379db81c61f9a2f6957b96751bfa
#
_cell.length_a   1.000
_cell.length_b   1.000
_cell.length_c   1.000
_cell.angle_alpha   90.00
_cell.angle_beta   90.00
_cell.angle_gamma   90.00
#
_symmetry.space_group_name_H-M   'P 1'
#
loop_
_entity.id
_entity.type
_entity.pdbx_description
1 polymer ?
#
loop_
_entity_poly.entity_id
_entity_poly.type
_entity_poly.pdbx_seq_one_letter_code
_entity_poly.pdbx_strand_id
1 'polypeptide(L)'
;MIKFTAFEYVLISIANAYGLDKLLFEDRIQWCKNQGKKLYQLTNEAEDPALYLRGIQELQRLVSGKTDSNYMIGLDACSSGIQILSCLSGCMTTAAQCGLVNPNERSDVYTKLADVMNTYLPEDRQIGINPEGFTRKDLKDPFMTCYLS
;
A
#
# COMPACT_ATOMS: atom_id res chain seq x y z
N MET A 1 5.50 15.93 -8.17
CA MET A 1 6.01 14.58 -7.85
C MET A 1 6.88 14.71 -6.61
N ILE A 2 6.49 14.08 -5.52
CA ILE A 2 7.28 14.06 -4.28
C ILE A 2 8.49 13.16 -4.54
N LYS A 3 9.70 13.69 -4.30
CA LYS A 3 10.94 12.93 -4.42
C LYS A 3 11.48 12.69 -3.02
N PHE A 4 11.65 11.44 -2.67
CA PHE A 4 12.30 11.03 -1.44
C PHE A 4 13.80 10.83 -1.66
N THR A 5 14.58 11.01 -0.61
CA THR A 5 16.01 10.67 -0.60
C THR A 5 16.21 9.16 -0.58
N ALA A 6 17.41 8.69 -0.94
CA ALA A 6 17.73 7.25 -0.84
C ALA A 6 17.50 6.69 0.56
N PHE A 7 17.85 7.47 1.59
CA PHE A 7 17.60 7.12 2.99
C PHE A 7 16.11 6.93 3.29
N GLU A 8 15.24 7.85 2.82
CA GLU A 8 13.80 7.77 3.02
C GLU A 8 13.18 6.60 2.27
N TYR A 9 13.65 6.29 1.05
CA TYR A 9 13.20 5.09 0.33
C TYR A 9 13.53 3.80 1.08
N VAL A 10 14.69 3.71 1.73
CA VAL A 10 15.03 2.54 2.57
C VAL A 10 14.09 2.46 3.77
N LEU A 11 13.77 3.57 4.43
CA LEU A 11 12.79 3.58 5.52
C LEU A 11 11.40 3.13 5.05
N ILE A 12 10.93 3.62 3.91
CA ILE A 12 9.66 3.20 3.31
C ILE A 12 9.68 1.68 3.04
N SER A 13 10.77 1.15 2.50
CA SER A 13 10.92 -0.27 2.21
C SER A 13 10.90 -1.14 3.48
N ILE A 14 11.55 -0.69 4.55
CA ILE A 14 11.53 -1.35 5.87
C ILE A 14 10.09 -1.41 6.39
N ALA A 15 9.36 -0.29 6.36
CA ALA A 15 7.97 -0.24 6.80
C ALA A 15 7.05 -1.12 5.94
N ASN A 16 7.28 -1.20 4.63
CA ASN A 16 6.55 -2.10 3.75
C ASN A 16 6.76 -3.57 4.13
N ALA A 17 8.01 -3.97 4.35
CA ALA A 17 8.35 -5.33 4.74
C ALA A 17 7.84 -5.68 6.16
N TYR A 18 7.56 -4.68 6.99
CA TYR A 18 6.91 -4.87 8.28
C TYR A 18 5.40 -5.13 8.17
N GLY A 19 4.76 -4.73 7.05
CA GLY A 19 3.32 -4.84 6.84
C GLY A 19 2.58 -3.50 6.89
N LEU A 20 3.30 -2.37 6.83
CA LEU A 20 2.72 -1.02 6.85
C LEU A 20 2.56 -0.42 5.44
N ASP A 21 2.50 -1.25 4.42
CA ASP A 21 2.37 -0.87 3.01
C ASP A 21 1.06 -0.11 2.69
N LYS A 22 0.12 -0.08 3.62
CA LYS A 22 -1.16 0.63 3.51
C LYS A 22 -1.13 2.09 4.03
N LEU A 23 -0.09 2.48 4.76
CA LEU A 23 0.07 3.85 5.25
C LEU A 23 0.57 4.80 4.16
N LEU A 24 0.49 6.12 4.41
CA LEU A 24 1.15 7.12 3.57
C LEU A 24 2.68 6.99 3.69
N PHE A 25 3.41 7.47 2.71
CA PHE A 25 4.87 7.37 2.71
C PHE A 25 5.51 8.12 3.89
N GLU A 26 4.99 9.29 4.20
CA GLU A 26 5.43 10.11 5.33
C GLU A 26 5.23 9.39 6.66
N ASP A 27 4.08 8.72 6.84
CA ASP A 27 3.77 7.95 8.06
C ASP A 27 4.71 6.75 8.21
N ARG A 28 5.04 6.06 7.12
CA ARG A 28 6.02 4.95 7.12
C ARG A 28 7.41 5.44 7.54
N ILE A 29 7.85 6.57 6.98
CA ILE A 29 9.13 7.20 7.35
C ILE A 29 9.12 7.57 8.82
N GLN A 30 8.04 8.21 9.29
CA GLN A 30 7.92 8.63 10.68
C GLN A 30 7.87 7.43 11.64
N TRP A 31 7.16 6.37 11.27
CA TRP A 31 7.15 5.13 12.06
C TRP A 31 8.55 4.56 12.23
N CYS A 32 9.33 4.43 11.17
CA CYS A 32 10.71 3.95 11.26
C CYS A 32 11.58 4.85 12.15
N LYS A 33 11.46 6.18 12.01
CA LYS A 33 12.18 7.14 12.85
C LYS A 33 11.83 6.99 14.34
N ASN A 34 10.55 6.75 14.65
CA ASN A 34 10.07 6.57 16.02
C ASN A 34 10.59 5.27 16.65
N GLN A 35 10.72 4.20 15.86
CA GLN A 35 11.28 2.93 16.37
C GLN A 35 12.80 3.02 16.64
N GLY A 36 13.54 3.80 15.87
CA GLY A 36 14.95 4.01 16.07
C GLY A 36 15.74 2.71 16.22
N LYS A 37 16.42 2.52 17.36
CA LYS A 37 17.25 1.33 17.65
C LYS A 37 16.43 0.04 17.83
N LYS A 38 15.13 0.14 18.07
CA LYS A 38 14.23 -1.03 18.25
C LYS A 38 13.91 -1.72 16.94
N LEU A 39 14.15 -1.09 15.79
CA LEU A 39 13.89 -1.67 14.47
C LEU A 39 14.46 -3.09 14.33
N TYR A 40 15.68 -3.32 14.79
CA TYR A 40 16.30 -4.66 14.70
C TYR A 40 15.53 -5.73 15.49
N GLN A 41 14.94 -5.36 16.64
CA GLN A 41 14.20 -6.30 17.50
C GLN A 41 12.87 -6.73 16.88
N LEU A 42 12.30 -5.89 16.01
CA LEU A 42 11.03 -6.13 15.33
C LEU A 42 11.15 -7.08 14.11
N THR A 43 12.35 -7.57 13.80
CA THR A 43 12.59 -8.42 12.62
C THR A 43 11.68 -9.64 12.58
N ASN A 44 11.48 -10.31 13.74
CA ASN A 44 10.66 -11.53 13.81
C ASN A 44 9.15 -11.25 13.76
N GLU A 45 8.74 -10.00 13.96
CA GLU A 45 7.35 -9.57 13.92
C GLU A 45 6.95 -9.06 12.52
N ALA A 46 7.95 -8.85 11.64
CA ALA A 46 7.72 -8.35 10.30
C ALA A 46 6.98 -9.37 9.42
N GLU A 47 6.12 -8.88 8.52
CA GLU A 47 5.41 -9.70 7.53
C GLU A 47 6.39 -10.42 6.58
N ASP A 48 7.47 -9.74 6.19
CA ASP A 48 8.60 -10.33 5.47
C ASP A 48 9.92 -10.07 6.22
N PRO A 49 10.31 -10.97 7.14
CA PRO A 49 11.50 -10.80 7.98
C PRO A 49 12.81 -10.68 7.18
N ALA A 50 12.89 -11.35 6.03
CA ALA A 50 14.11 -11.37 5.21
C ALA A 50 14.33 -10.01 4.53
N LEU A 51 13.30 -9.45 3.90
CA LEU A 51 13.33 -8.11 3.29
C LEU A 51 13.49 -7.03 4.36
N TYR A 52 12.82 -7.19 5.49
CA TYR A 52 12.93 -6.28 6.62
C TYR A 52 14.37 -6.18 7.15
N LEU A 53 15.01 -7.32 7.42
CA LEU A 53 16.40 -7.38 7.88
C LEU A 53 17.36 -6.79 6.85
N ARG A 54 17.14 -7.08 5.57
CA ARG A 54 17.93 -6.51 4.47
C ARG A 54 17.84 -4.99 4.43
N GLY A 55 16.64 -4.45 4.63
CA GLY A 55 16.41 -3.00 4.74
C GLY A 55 17.17 -2.38 5.91
N ILE A 56 17.15 -3.03 7.08
CA ILE A 56 17.91 -2.55 8.27
C ILE A 56 19.42 -2.55 8.01
N GLN A 57 19.95 -3.59 7.39
CA GLN A 57 21.38 -3.65 7.04
C GLN A 57 21.77 -2.50 6.11
N GLU A 58 20.92 -2.19 5.13
CA GLU A 58 21.16 -1.07 4.24
C GLU A 58 21.06 0.28 4.96
N LEU A 59 20.08 0.43 5.86
CA LEU A 59 19.97 1.62 6.71
C LEU A 59 21.24 1.86 7.54
N GLN A 60 21.78 0.81 8.16
CA GLN A 60 23.03 0.88 8.91
C GLN A 60 24.21 1.29 8.03
N ARG A 61 24.24 0.79 6.79
CA ARG A 61 25.26 1.13 5.80
C ARG A 61 25.19 2.62 5.41
N LEU A 62 24.00 3.14 5.15
CA LEU A 62 23.79 4.56 4.83
C LEU A 62 24.14 5.46 6.02
N VAL A 63 23.76 5.08 7.24
CA VAL A 63 24.11 5.83 8.46
C VAL A 63 25.62 5.86 8.70
N SER A 64 26.36 4.83 8.27
CA SER A 64 27.82 4.80 8.36
C SER A 64 28.54 5.69 7.31
N GLY A 65 27.79 6.47 6.53
CA GLY A 65 28.32 7.45 5.58
C GLY A 65 28.59 6.91 4.16
N LYS A 66 28.16 5.68 3.85
CA LYS A 66 28.23 5.15 2.49
C LYS A 66 27.08 5.73 1.65
N THR A 67 27.40 6.33 0.52
CA THR A 67 26.43 7.01 -0.37
C THR A 67 25.99 6.14 -1.55
N ASP A 68 26.77 5.13 -1.91
CA ASP A 68 26.46 4.18 -2.97
C ASP A 68 25.59 3.05 -2.43
N SER A 69 24.47 2.76 -3.06
CA SER A 69 23.57 1.69 -2.67
C SER A 69 23.20 0.83 -3.85
N ASN A 70 23.35 -0.50 -3.67
CA ASN A 70 22.80 -1.52 -4.56
C ASN A 70 21.48 -2.09 -4.01
N TYR A 71 20.87 -1.40 -3.03
CA TYR A 71 19.61 -1.83 -2.46
C TYR A 71 18.47 -1.62 -3.46
N MET A 72 17.79 -2.71 -3.79
CA MET A 72 16.65 -2.69 -4.71
C MET A 72 15.39 -2.34 -3.95
N ILE A 73 14.72 -1.26 -4.38
CA ILE A 73 13.45 -0.82 -3.83
C ILE A 73 12.33 -1.47 -4.61
N GLY A 74 11.44 -2.17 -3.91
CA GLY A 74 10.21 -2.69 -4.49
C GLY A 74 9.24 -1.56 -4.80
N LEU A 75 8.81 -1.48 -6.06
CA LEU A 75 7.74 -0.59 -6.50
C LEU A 75 6.53 -1.43 -6.83
N ASP A 76 5.39 -1.09 -6.23
CA ASP A 76 4.12 -1.74 -6.50
C ASP A 76 3.12 -0.73 -7.04
N ALA A 77 2.28 -1.17 -7.98
CA ALA A 77 1.24 -0.36 -8.58
C ALA A 77 -0.10 -0.55 -7.85
N CYS A 78 -0.83 0.53 -7.65
CA CYS A 78 -2.19 0.48 -7.11
C CYS A 78 -3.19 0.25 -8.25
N SER A 79 -3.71 -0.99 -8.40
CA SER A 79 -4.79 -1.29 -9.35
C SER A 79 -4.48 -0.86 -10.78
N SER A 80 -3.29 -1.22 -11.31
CA SER A 80 -2.76 -0.75 -12.60
C SER A 80 -3.71 -0.98 -13.78
N GLY A 81 -4.41 -2.11 -13.82
CA GLY A 81 -5.41 -2.39 -14.86
C GLY A 81 -6.54 -1.36 -14.88
N ILE A 82 -7.07 -1.01 -13.70
CA ILE A 82 -8.14 -0.02 -13.58
C ILE A 82 -7.60 1.38 -13.91
N GLN A 83 -6.37 1.70 -13.54
CA GLN A 83 -5.72 2.95 -13.90
C GLN A 83 -5.63 3.11 -15.42
N ILE A 84 -5.17 2.07 -16.13
CA ILE A 84 -5.09 2.07 -17.59
C ILE A 84 -6.48 2.24 -18.21
N LEU A 85 -7.47 1.49 -17.76
CA LEU A 85 -8.85 1.58 -18.26
C LEU A 85 -9.46 2.95 -18.02
N SER A 86 -9.21 3.56 -16.86
CA SER A 86 -9.72 4.91 -16.55
C SER A 86 -9.11 5.97 -17.49
N CYS A 87 -7.83 5.82 -17.82
CA CYS A 87 -7.18 6.69 -18.80
C CYS A 87 -7.74 6.51 -20.21
N LEU A 88 -7.93 5.27 -20.66
CA LEU A 88 -8.45 4.97 -22.00
C LEU A 88 -9.92 5.41 -22.17
N SER A 89 -10.73 5.29 -21.12
CA SER A 89 -12.13 5.71 -21.14
C SER A 89 -12.34 7.19 -20.84
N GLY A 90 -11.32 7.91 -20.36
CA GLY A 90 -11.43 9.30 -19.90
C GLY A 90 -12.31 9.46 -18.64
N CYS A 91 -12.49 8.38 -17.86
CA CYS A 91 -13.37 8.40 -16.70
C CYS A 91 -12.66 9.01 -15.47
N MET A 92 -12.92 10.28 -15.21
CA MET A 92 -12.34 11.02 -14.08
C MET A 92 -12.69 10.44 -12.72
N THR A 93 -13.90 9.90 -12.55
CA THR A 93 -14.34 9.27 -11.29
C THR A 93 -13.49 8.05 -10.97
N THR A 94 -13.32 7.15 -11.93
CA THR A 94 -12.48 5.96 -11.75
C THR A 94 -11.02 6.34 -11.57
N ALA A 95 -10.51 7.31 -12.30
CA ALA A 95 -9.15 7.83 -12.15
C ALA A 95 -8.88 8.37 -10.73
N ALA A 96 -9.84 9.10 -10.17
CA ALA A 96 -9.75 9.58 -8.78
C ALA A 96 -9.73 8.42 -7.78
N GLN A 97 -10.58 7.40 -7.97
CA GLN A 97 -10.64 6.23 -7.10
C GLN A 97 -9.41 5.33 -7.17
N CYS A 98 -8.63 5.42 -8.25
CA CYS A 98 -7.36 4.69 -8.43
C CYS A 98 -6.12 5.52 -8.06
N GLY A 99 -6.29 6.72 -7.50
CA GLY A 99 -5.19 7.58 -7.07
C GLY A 99 -4.43 8.29 -8.19
N LEU A 100 -5.01 8.40 -9.41
CA LEU A 100 -4.38 9.11 -10.53
C LEU A 100 -4.54 10.62 -10.46
N VAL A 101 -5.62 11.11 -9.84
CA VAL A 101 -5.98 12.54 -9.83
C VAL A 101 -5.40 13.27 -8.65
N ASN A 102 -5.39 12.65 -7.48
CA ASN A 102 -4.87 13.26 -6.26
C ASN A 102 -3.68 12.45 -5.69
N PRO A 103 -2.44 12.89 -5.92
CA PRO A 103 -1.25 12.18 -5.44
C PRO A 103 -1.05 12.27 -3.92
N ASN A 104 -1.74 13.19 -3.23
CA ASN A 104 -1.60 13.43 -1.80
C ASN A 104 -2.59 12.60 -0.97
N GLU A 105 -3.51 11.92 -1.62
CA GLU A 105 -4.51 11.07 -0.99
C GLU A 105 -4.35 9.64 -1.45
N ARG A 106 -4.26 8.72 -0.50
CA ARG A 106 -4.29 7.30 -0.84
C ARG A 106 -5.72 6.90 -1.17
N SER A 107 -5.95 6.49 -2.39
CA SER A 107 -7.22 5.95 -2.84
C SER A 107 -7.10 4.44 -3.06
N ASP A 108 -8.08 3.68 -2.56
CA ASP A 108 -8.18 2.24 -2.75
C ASP A 108 -9.57 1.92 -3.32
N VAL A 109 -9.60 1.58 -4.59
CA VAL A 109 -10.84 1.28 -5.32
C VAL A 109 -11.64 0.14 -4.69
N TYR A 110 -10.97 -0.85 -4.09
CA TYR A 110 -11.67 -1.99 -3.47
C TYR A 110 -12.37 -1.59 -2.17
N THR A 111 -11.77 -0.70 -1.39
CA THR A 111 -12.43 -0.12 -0.21
C THR A 111 -13.64 0.71 -0.62
N LYS A 112 -13.48 1.57 -1.63
CA LYS A 112 -14.61 2.35 -2.16
C LYS A 112 -15.74 1.48 -2.69
N LEU A 113 -15.41 0.37 -3.37
CA LEU A 113 -16.39 -0.58 -3.83
C LEU A 113 -17.14 -1.25 -2.66
N ALA A 114 -16.44 -1.63 -1.59
CA ALA A 114 -17.05 -2.17 -0.40
C ALA A 114 -18.02 -1.18 0.25
N ASP A 115 -17.64 0.08 0.37
CA ASP A 115 -18.49 1.16 0.89
C ASP A 115 -19.78 1.30 0.06
N VAL A 116 -19.63 1.32 -1.28
CA VAL A 116 -20.79 1.40 -2.20
C VAL A 116 -21.70 0.19 -2.06
N MET A 117 -21.13 -1.01 -2.04
CA MET A 117 -21.92 -2.26 -1.89
C MET A 117 -22.68 -2.28 -0.57
N ASN A 118 -22.04 -1.89 0.53
CA ASN A 118 -22.66 -1.82 1.85
C ASN A 118 -23.76 -0.75 1.94
N THR A 119 -23.67 0.32 1.13
CA THR A 119 -24.66 1.39 1.10
C THR A 119 -25.91 0.99 0.31
N TYR A 120 -25.73 0.26 -0.79
CA TYR A 120 -26.84 -0.04 -1.72
C TYR A 120 -27.47 -1.41 -1.53
N LEU A 121 -26.84 -2.33 -0.79
CA LEU A 121 -27.45 -3.62 -0.48
C LEU A 121 -28.44 -3.50 0.69
N PRO A 122 -29.68 -3.91 0.51
CA PRO A 122 -30.66 -3.98 1.59
C PRO A 122 -30.16 -4.84 2.75
N GLU A 123 -30.48 -4.45 3.98
CA GLU A 123 -30.04 -5.14 5.19
C GLU A 123 -30.44 -6.64 5.21
N ASP A 124 -31.58 -6.99 4.63
CA ASP A 124 -32.07 -8.37 4.51
C ASP A 124 -31.20 -9.26 3.59
N ARG A 125 -30.49 -8.66 2.62
CA ARG A 125 -29.53 -9.38 1.76
C ARG A 125 -28.11 -9.44 2.35
N GLN A 126 -27.77 -8.53 3.24
CA GLN A 126 -26.47 -8.54 3.95
C GLN A 126 -26.40 -9.72 4.95
N ILE A 127 -27.51 -10.07 5.58
CA ILE A 127 -27.58 -11.11 6.63
C ILE A 127 -27.22 -12.52 6.13
N GLY A 128 -27.42 -12.80 4.83
CA GLY A 128 -27.11 -14.11 4.25
C GLY A 128 -25.69 -14.29 3.74
N ILE A 129 -24.92 -13.20 3.54
CA ILE A 129 -23.62 -13.22 2.89
C ILE A 129 -22.51 -12.87 3.89
N ASN A 130 -22.66 -11.81 4.66
CA ASN A 130 -21.76 -11.44 5.73
C ASN A 130 -22.48 -10.48 6.71
N PRO A 131 -22.72 -10.86 7.98
CA PRO A 131 -23.41 -9.99 8.94
C PRO A 131 -22.67 -8.68 9.25
N GLU A 132 -21.37 -8.61 8.95
CA GLU A 132 -20.54 -7.42 9.14
C GLU A 132 -20.43 -6.54 7.86
N GLY A 133 -21.12 -6.95 6.76
CA GLY A 133 -21.00 -6.30 5.47
C GLY A 133 -19.79 -6.77 4.65
N PHE A 134 -19.64 -6.18 3.46
CA PHE A 134 -18.51 -6.50 2.57
C PHE A 134 -17.25 -5.78 3.01
N THR A 135 -16.17 -6.53 3.11
CA THR A 135 -14.84 -5.98 3.34
C THR A 135 -14.09 -5.79 2.02
N ARG A 136 -13.03 -5.01 2.06
CA ARG A 136 -12.09 -4.86 0.93
C ARG A 136 -11.62 -6.22 0.38
N LYS A 137 -11.36 -7.18 1.28
CA LYS A 137 -10.84 -8.51 0.92
C LYS A 137 -11.86 -9.33 0.16
N ASP A 138 -13.13 -9.27 0.58
CA ASP A 138 -14.20 -10.03 -0.05
C ASP A 138 -14.47 -9.60 -1.50
N LEU A 139 -14.23 -8.32 -1.82
CA LEU A 139 -14.52 -7.76 -3.14
C LEU A 139 -13.30 -7.72 -4.06
N LYS A 140 -12.07 -7.87 -3.53
CA LYS A 140 -10.86 -7.78 -4.35
C LYS A 140 -10.83 -8.85 -5.44
N ASP A 141 -11.01 -10.10 -5.09
CA ASP A 141 -10.87 -11.23 -6.03
C ASP A 141 -12.01 -11.30 -7.06
N PRO A 142 -13.31 -11.17 -6.70
CA PRO A 142 -14.37 -11.07 -7.67
C PRO A 142 -14.21 -9.90 -8.65
N PHE A 143 -13.85 -8.73 -8.13
CA PHE A 143 -13.66 -7.54 -8.95
C PHE A 143 -12.49 -7.68 -9.92
N MET A 144 -11.36 -8.21 -9.46
CA MET A 144 -10.20 -8.48 -10.33
C MET A 144 -10.53 -9.51 -11.40
N THR A 145 -11.26 -10.57 -11.07
CA THR A 145 -11.66 -11.60 -12.03
C THR A 145 -12.55 -11.00 -13.13
N CYS A 146 -13.55 -10.20 -12.77
CA CYS A 146 -14.42 -9.54 -13.75
C CYS A 146 -13.68 -8.56 -14.68
N TYR A 147 -12.59 -7.93 -14.22
CA TYR A 147 -11.81 -6.96 -15.03
C TYR A 147 -10.71 -7.60 -15.86
N LEU A 148 -10.22 -8.78 -15.49
CA LEU A 148 -9.10 -9.46 -16.15
C LEU A 148 -9.53 -10.65 -17.03
N SER A 149 -10.80 -11.01 -17.01
CA SER A 149 -11.39 -12.00 -17.90
C SER A 149 -11.99 -11.34 -19.15
#